data_c9637a164c3a74a2a4558273f4e64646
#
_entry.id   c9637a164c3a74a2a4558273f4e64646
#
_cell.length_a   1.000
_cell.length_b   1.000
_cell.length_c   1.000
_cell.angle_alpha   90.00
_cell.angle_beta   90.00
_cell.angle_gamma   90.00
#
_symmetry.space_group_name_H-M   'P 1'
#
loop_
_entity.id
_entity.type
_entity.pdbx_description
1 polymer ?
#
loop_
_entity_poly.entity_id
_entity_poly.type
_entity_poly.pdbx_seq_one_letter_code
_entity_poly.pdbx_strand_id
1 'polypeptide(L)'
;LFLFSLPLSLNSLAYWFLTGYSNVIISAMLSLKENGIYMVAVKFGLIINLLSTCFNLAWQELIFRKGNEDRESLGIFYSKAMNLLVDFVGLGALILIHVSNLIFPYMVANSYESAKYIIPMCILAAIINVISGFMGQIYAALKATKIIVYSTFSACILNVVIVPFFVLRWGLLGATLAIVISYLVNVIMRIYLIRSVVCVHFDRNTLLFLSVMLTISLFVYYSGGTIGNILMVLFLVLIGIVRFKEQFYMLVKKAK
;
A
#
# COMPACT_ATOMS: atom_id res chain seq x y z
N LEU A 1 19.99 -5.14 24.76
CA LEU A 1 18.66 -4.57 24.51
C LEU A 1 18.77 -3.19 23.86
N PHE A 2 19.51 -2.23 24.41
CA PHE A 2 19.60 -0.85 23.90
C PHE A 2 20.15 -0.75 22.46
N LEU A 3 21.18 -1.50 22.10
CA LEU A 3 21.75 -1.56 20.76
C LEU A 3 20.81 -2.18 19.70
N PHE A 4 19.84 -2.96 20.13
CA PHE A 4 18.83 -3.54 19.25
C PHE A 4 17.61 -2.61 19.08
N SER A 5 17.18 -1.93 20.14
CA SER A 5 16.02 -1.06 20.12
C SER A 5 16.28 0.30 19.46
N LEU A 6 17.51 0.82 19.51
CA LEU A 6 17.87 2.11 18.92
C LEU A 6 17.62 2.18 17.40
N PRO A 7 18.05 1.20 16.57
CA PRO A 7 17.74 1.20 15.13
C PRO A 7 16.23 1.13 14.83
N LEU A 8 15.46 0.38 15.64
CA LEU A 8 14.02 0.28 15.49
C LEU A 8 13.31 1.59 15.83
N SER A 9 13.74 2.29 16.88
CA SER A 9 13.20 3.61 17.23
C SER A 9 13.48 4.65 16.15
N LEU A 10 14.70 4.66 15.60
CA LEU A 10 15.04 5.51 14.46
C LEU A 10 14.21 5.18 13.23
N ASN A 11 13.96 3.90 12.95
CA ASN A 11 13.09 3.49 11.86
C ASN A 11 11.64 3.99 12.05
N SER A 12 11.11 3.95 13.28
CA SER A 12 9.78 4.46 13.59
C SER A 12 9.69 5.98 13.38
N LEU A 13 10.75 6.71 13.76
CA LEU A 13 10.85 8.15 13.50
C LEU A 13 10.88 8.46 12.01
N ALA A 14 11.71 7.76 11.23
CA ALA A 14 11.77 7.91 9.79
C ALA A 14 10.44 7.58 9.11
N TYR A 15 9.73 6.57 9.60
CA TYR A 15 8.41 6.21 9.12
C TYR A 15 7.36 7.29 9.43
N TRP A 16 7.43 7.92 10.61
CA TRP A 16 6.57 9.05 10.95
C TRP A 16 6.81 10.23 9.99
N PHE A 17 8.06 10.56 9.69
CA PHE A 17 8.38 11.58 8.69
C PHE A 17 7.83 11.20 7.30
N LEU A 18 7.91 9.94 6.91
CA LEU A 18 7.39 9.49 5.62
C LEU A 18 5.87 9.64 5.51
N THR A 19 5.14 9.45 6.62
CA THR A 19 3.66 9.49 6.64
C THR A 19 3.09 10.83 7.05
N GLY A 20 3.73 11.54 7.97
CA GLY A 20 3.22 12.76 8.60
C GLY A 20 3.74 14.06 8.02
N TYR A 21 4.93 14.05 7.41
CA TYR A 21 5.60 15.26 6.92
C TYR A 21 4.78 16.04 5.89
N SER A 22 4.08 15.34 5.01
CA SER A 22 3.22 15.98 4.00
C SER A 22 2.12 16.83 4.62
N ASN A 23 1.56 16.44 5.76
CA ASN A 23 0.54 17.23 6.47
C ASN A 23 1.12 18.59 6.93
N VAL A 24 2.35 18.56 7.44
CA VAL A 24 3.05 19.79 7.90
C VAL A 24 3.30 20.72 6.71
N ILE A 25 3.81 20.18 5.61
CA ILE A 25 4.12 20.96 4.41
C ILE A 25 2.85 21.52 3.76
N ILE A 26 1.79 20.72 3.64
CA ILE A 26 0.50 21.20 3.08
C ILE A 26 -0.06 22.33 3.96
N SER A 27 -0.04 22.18 5.28
CA SER A 27 -0.52 23.23 6.19
C SER A 27 0.29 24.51 6.10
N ALA A 28 1.62 24.40 5.96
CA ALA A 28 2.53 25.54 5.92
C ALA A 28 2.55 26.26 4.56
N MET A 29 2.45 25.50 3.45
CA MET A 29 2.63 26.05 2.09
C MET A 29 1.32 26.34 1.37
N LEU A 30 0.23 25.62 1.70
CA LEU A 30 -1.08 25.86 1.10
C LEU A 30 -2.04 26.48 2.13
N SER A 31 -2.68 25.67 2.95
CA SER A 31 -3.56 26.13 4.05
C SER A 31 -3.98 24.98 4.96
N LEU A 32 -4.54 25.30 6.14
CA LEU A 32 -5.19 24.31 7.00
C LEU A 32 -6.42 23.66 6.34
N LYS A 33 -7.15 24.41 5.51
CA LYS A 33 -8.29 23.90 4.74
C LYS A 33 -7.84 22.82 3.76
N GLU A 34 -6.78 23.07 3.00
CA GLU A 34 -6.20 22.11 2.05
C GLU A 34 -5.67 20.86 2.77
N ASN A 35 -5.05 21.04 3.94
CA ASN A 35 -4.65 19.90 4.76
C ASN A 35 -5.87 19.07 5.23
N GLY A 36 -6.98 19.73 5.60
CA GLY A 36 -8.23 19.03 5.91
C GLY A 36 -8.74 18.18 4.74
N ILE A 37 -8.72 18.73 3.51
CA ILE A 37 -9.09 18.01 2.28
C ILE A 37 -8.18 16.79 2.06
N TYR A 38 -6.88 16.98 2.20
CA TYR A 38 -5.89 15.91 2.08
C TYR A 38 -6.12 14.80 3.12
N MET A 39 -6.38 15.16 4.38
CA MET A 39 -6.64 14.21 5.46
C MET A 39 -7.92 13.39 5.22
N VAL A 40 -8.95 13.97 4.62
CA VAL A 40 -10.16 13.23 4.20
C VAL A 40 -9.78 12.14 3.18
N ALA A 41 -9.01 12.48 2.15
CA ALA A 41 -8.59 11.51 1.14
C ALA A 41 -7.70 10.39 1.72
N VAL A 42 -6.77 10.74 2.63
CA VAL A 42 -5.91 9.76 3.30
C VAL A 42 -6.72 8.75 4.11
N LYS A 43 -7.85 9.13 4.71
CA LYS A 43 -8.72 8.20 5.45
C LYS A 43 -9.25 7.06 4.58
N PHE A 44 -9.54 7.30 3.30
CA PHE A 44 -9.91 6.21 2.39
C PHE A 44 -8.75 5.24 2.15
N GLY A 45 -7.50 5.73 2.07
CA GLY A 45 -6.32 4.87 2.02
C GLY A 45 -6.12 4.01 3.27
N LEU A 46 -6.49 4.51 4.46
CA LEU A 46 -6.38 3.74 5.71
C LEU A 46 -7.25 2.48 5.72
N ILE A 47 -8.33 2.41 4.94
CA ILE A 47 -9.16 1.20 4.80
C ILE A 47 -8.32 0.04 4.24
N ILE A 48 -7.38 0.30 3.34
CA ILE A 48 -6.44 -0.70 2.81
C ILE A 48 -5.53 -1.23 3.92
N ASN A 49 -5.07 -0.35 4.82
CA ASN A 49 -4.26 -0.78 5.96
C ASN A 49 -5.06 -1.69 6.92
N LEU A 50 -6.34 -1.42 7.13
CA LEU A 50 -7.22 -2.30 7.93
C LEU A 50 -7.35 -3.69 7.30
N LEU A 51 -7.62 -3.77 5.99
CA LEU A 51 -7.66 -5.04 5.26
C LEU A 51 -6.35 -5.81 5.38
N SER A 52 -5.21 -5.12 5.27
CA SER A 52 -3.90 -5.74 5.39
C SER A 52 -3.58 -6.20 6.82
N THR A 53 -4.12 -5.55 7.84
CA THR A 53 -3.87 -5.91 9.24
C THR A 53 -4.38 -7.32 9.55
N CYS A 54 -5.58 -7.67 9.07
CA CYS A 54 -6.12 -9.01 9.22
C CYS A 54 -5.21 -10.08 8.58
N PHE A 55 -4.72 -9.78 7.37
CA PHE A 55 -3.78 -10.65 6.67
C PHE A 55 -2.45 -10.76 7.43
N ASN A 56 -1.91 -9.66 7.89
CA ASN A 56 -0.64 -9.58 8.59
C ASN A 56 -0.65 -10.36 9.92
N LEU A 57 -1.74 -10.30 10.68
CA LEU A 57 -1.86 -11.06 11.95
C LEU A 57 -1.76 -12.57 11.72
N ALA A 58 -2.50 -13.10 10.74
CA ALA A 58 -2.44 -14.52 10.39
C ALA A 58 -1.07 -14.93 9.83
N TRP A 59 -0.45 -14.02 9.06
CA TRP A 59 0.80 -14.28 8.37
C TRP A 59 2.03 -14.16 9.27
N GLN A 60 2.03 -13.25 10.22
CA GLN A 60 3.16 -12.99 11.10
C GLN A 60 3.57 -14.23 11.90
N GLU A 61 2.59 -14.97 12.40
CA GLU A 61 2.86 -16.24 13.10
C GLU A 61 3.54 -17.27 12.19
N LEU A 62 3.05 -17.41 10.95
CA LEU A 62 3.61 -18.35 9.97
C LEU A 62 5.03 -17.99 9.55
N ILE A 63 5.33 -16.71 9.35
CA ILE A 63 6.67 -16.24 8.98
C ILE A 63 7.69 -16.60 10.05
N PHE A 64 7.38 -16.31 11.33
CA PHE A 64 8.33 -16.56 12.42
C PHE A 64 8.49 -18.07 12.70
N ARG A 65 7.46 -18.87 12.48
CA ARG A 65 7.51 -20.32 12.65
C ARG A 65 8.44 -21.01 11.66
N LYS A 66 8.49 -20.50 10.42
CA LYS A 66 9.29 -21.09 9.32
C LYS A 66 10.72 -20.54 9.23
N GLY A 67 11.10 -19.57 10.03
CA GLY A 67 12.38 -18.86 9.94
C GLY A 67 13.65 -19.72 10.06
N ASN A 68 13.53 -21.01 10.43
CA ASN A 68 14.64 -21.96 10.55
C ASN A 68 14.72 -22.96 9.37
N GLU A 69 13.85 -22.86 8.36
CA GLU A 69 13.91 -23.69 7.16
C GLU A 69 15.05 -23.26 6.21
N ASP A 70 15.35 -24.12 5.23
CA ASP A 70 16.34 -23.82 4.20
C ASP A 70 15.92 -22.62 3.31
N ARG A 71 16.90 -21.92 2.75
CA ARG A 71 16.66 -20.67 1.98
C ARG A 71 15.75 -20.86 0.76
N GLU A 72 15.80 -22.00 0.11
CA GLU A 72 14.99 -22.29 -1.08
C GLU A 72 13.52 -22.46 -0.71
N SER A 73 13.22 -23.26 0.31
CA SER A 73 11.89 -23.47 0.89
C SER A 73 11.28 -22.13 1.35
N LEU A 74 12.06 -21.31 2.07
CA LEU A 74 11.66 -19.96 2.49
C LEU A 74 11.35 -19.05 1.28
N GLY A 75 12.15 -19.12 0.21
CA GLY A 75 11.93 -18.35 -1.01
C GLY A 75 10.59 -18.66 -1.66
N ILE A 76 10.26 -19.94 -1.79
CA ILE A 76 8.97 -20.40 -2.35
C ILE A 76 7.81 -19.94 -1.46
N PHE A 77 7.96 -20.10 -0.15
CA PHE A 77 6.94 -19.73 0.82
C PHE A 77 6.65 -18.23 0.81
N TYR A 78 7.69 -17.38 0.89
CA TYR A 78 7.54 -15.93 0.88
C TYR A 78 7.03 -15.41 -0.47
N SER A 79 7.41 -16.06 -1.59
CA SER A 79 6.90 -15.71 -2.92
C SER A 79 5.40 -15.95 -3.01
N LYS A 80 4.91 -17.13 -2.58
CA LYS A 80 3.47 -17.44 -2.58
C LYS A 80 2.67 -16.45 -1.75
N ALA A 81 3.16 -16.12 -0.58
CA ALA A 81 2.50 -15.19 0.31
C ALA A 81 2.48 -13.75 -0.19
N MET A 82 3.60 -13.29 -0.74
CA MET A 82 3.69 -11.95 -1.32
C MET A 82 2.71 -11.83 -2.49
N ASN A 83 2.66 -12.83 -3.37
CA ASN A 83 1.76 -12.82 -4.52
C ASN A 83 0.29 -12.86 -4.08
N LEU A 84 -0.04 -13.64 -3.04
CA LEU A 84 -1.38 -13.66 -2.46
C LEU A 84 -1.77 -12.31 -1.85
N LEU A 85 -0.85 -11.68 -1.10
CA LEU A 85 -1.07 -10.34 -0.52
C LEU A 85 -1.31 -9.30 -1.62
N VAL A 86 -0.44 -9.27 -2.64
CA VAL A 86 -0.51 -8.31 -3.75
C VAL A 86 -1.82 -8.47 -4.50
N ASP A 87 -2.25 -9.70 -4.74
CA ASP A 87 -3.50 -10.01 -5.43
C ASP A 87 -4.71 -9.57 -4.59
N PHE A 88 -4.74 -9.94 -3.31
CA PHE A 88 -5.84 -9.62 -2.40
C PHE A 88 -5.96 -8.11 -2.14
N VAL A 89 -4.86 -7.46 -1.76
CA VAL A 89 -4.86 -6.03 -1.46
C VAL A 89 -5.03 -5.21 -2.74
N GLY A 90 -4.45 -5.65 -3.86
CA GLY A 90 -4.58 -5.01 -5.15
C GLY A 90 -6.03 -4.98 -5.64
N LEU A 91 -6.71 -6.13 -5.64
CA LEU A 91 -8.14 -6.21 -6.01
C LEU A 91 -9.02 -5.44 -5.02
N GLY A 92 -8.77 -5.57 -3.71
CA GLY A 92 -9.48 -4.80 -2.69
C GLY A 92 -9.37 -3.30 -2.88
N ALA A 93 -8.20 -2.82 -3.28
CA ALA A 93 -7.98 -1.41 -3.55
C ALA A 93 -8.65 -0.93 -4.83
N LEU A 94 -8.65 -1.73 -5.91
CA LEU A 94 -9.39 -1.41 -7.13
C LEU A 94 -10.89 -1.26 -6.83
N ILE A 95 -11.47 -2.17 -6.06
CA ILE A 95 -12.86 -2.09 -5.61
C ILE A 95 -13.06 -0.82 -4.76
N LEU A 96 -12.15 -0.56 -3.82
CA LEU A 96 -12.25 0.59 -2.92
C LEU A 96 -12.20 1.93 -3.67
N ILE A 97 -11.43 2.05 -4.76
CA ILE A 97 -11.39 3.25 -5.61
C ILE A 97 -12.82 3.57 -6.08
N HIS A 98 -13.54 2.61 -6.64
CA HIS A 98 -14.89 2.86 -7.16
C HIS A 98 -15.93 3.01 -6.05
N VAL A 99 -15.86 2.19 -5.00
CA VAL A 99 -16.72 2.32 -3.81
C VAL A 99 -16.56 3.69 -3.16
N SER A 100 -15.32 4.19 -3.06
CA SER A 100 -15.08 5.54 -2.51
C SER A 100 -15.79 6.63 -3.30
N ASN A 101 -15.83 6.53 -4.63
CA ASN A 101 -16.56 7.48 -5.48
C ASN A 101 -18.08 7.47 -5.19
N LEU A 102 -18.63 6.26 -4.99
CA LEU A 102 -20.07 6.08 -4.75
C LEU A 102 -20.51 6.55 -3.36
N ILE A 103 -19.71 6.27 -2.33
CA ILE A 103 -20.07 6.60 -0.94
C ILE A 103 -19.68 8.02 -0.53
N PHE A 104 -18.75 8.65 -1.27
CA PHE A 104 -18.22 9.98 -0.94
C PHE A 104 -19.30 11.03 -0.70
N PRO A 105 -20.34 11.19 -1.58
CA PRO A 105 -21.37 12.21 -1.40
C PRO A 105 -22.20 12.05 -0.12
N TYR A 106 -22.28 10.83 0.40
CA TYR A 106 -23.06 10.51 1.60
C TYR A 106 -22.26 10.64 2.89
N MET A 107 -20.91 10.55 2.81
CA MET A 107 -20.03 10.55 3.99
C MET A 107 -19.30 11.86 4.22
N VAL A 108 -19.16 12.67 3.16
CA VAL A 108 -18.26 13.83 3.18
C VAL A 108 -19.02 15.09 2.78
N ALA A 109 -18.87 16.14 3.57
CA ALA A 109 -19.51 17.45 3.29
C ALA A 109 -18.95 18.03 1.97
N ASN A 110 -19.78 18.79 1.26
CA ASN A 110 -19.44 19.41 -0.03
C ASN A 110 -18.20 20.30 0.01
N SER A 111 -17.88 20.87 1.19
CA SER A 111 -16.66 21.68 1.39
C SER A 111 -15.36 20.92 1.17
N TYR A 112 -15.39 19.57 1.18
CA TYR A 112 -14.24 18.68 0.97
C TYR A 112 -14.29 17.93 -0.37
N GLU A 113 -15.16 18.34 -1.31
CA GLU A 113 -15.37 17.65 -2.60
C GLU A 113 -14.07 17.46 -3.38
N SER A 114 -13.14 18.42 -3.29
CA SER A 114 -11.81 18.34 -3.92
C SER A 114 -10.98 17.13 -3.47
N ALA A 115 -11.26 16.54 -2.29
CA ALA A 115 -10.59 15.33 -1.84
C ALA A 115 -10.81 14.14 -2.80
N LYS A 116 -11.96 14.10 -3.48
CA LYS A 116 -12.33 13.06 -4.43
C LYS A 116 -11.27 12.87 -5.52
N TYR A 117 -10.66 13.96 -5.98
CA TYR A 117 -9.64 13.90 -7.04
C TYR A 117 -8.34 13.20 -6.61
N ILE A 118 -8.01 13.21 -5.33
CA ILE A 118 -6.74 12.65 -4.83
C ILE A 118 -6.91 11.30 -4.14
N ILE A 119 -8.15 10.85 -3.87
CA ILE A 119 -8.43 9.54 -3.21
C ILE A 119 -7.75 8.37 -3.92
N PRO A 120 -7.82 8.19 -5.27
CA PRO A 120 -7.18 7.06 -5.93
C PRO A 120 -5.67 7.01 -5.69
N MET A 121 -5.00 8.17 -5.67
CA MET A 121 -3.56 8.25 -5.39
C MET A 121 -3.24 7.93 -3.93
N CYS A 122 -4.09 8.34 -2.98
CA CYS A 122 -3.95 7.95 -1.58
C CYS A 122 -4.12 6.44 -1.37
N ILE A 123 -5.07 5.81 -2.07
CA ILE A 123 -5.27 4.35 -2.06
C ILE A 123 -4.04 3.65 -2.66
N LEU A 124 -3.51 4.15 -3.77
CA LEU A 124 -2.30 3.62 -4.39
C LEU A 124 -1.09 3.71 -3.46
N ALA A 125 -0.90 4.85 -2.79
CA ALA A 125 0.14 5.01 -1.77
C ALA A 125 -0.01 3.98 -0.64
N ALA A 126 -1.24 3.74 -0.17
CA ALA A 126 -1.53 2.77 0.88
C ALA A 126 -1.19 1.33 0.46
N ILE A 127 -1.49 0.91 -0.79
CA ILE A 127 -1.10 -0.41 -1.32
C ILE A 127 0.41 -0.59 -1.28
N ILE A 128 1.15 0.38 -1.82
CA ILE A 128 2.61 0.31 -1.90
C ILE A 128 3.20 0.26 -0.48
N ASN A 129 2.63 1.03 0.45
CA ASN A 129 3.02 0.98 1.86
C ASN A 129 2.76 -0.39 2.50
N VAL A 130 1.62 -1.03 2.22
CA VAL A 130 1.29 -2.39 2.70
C VAL A 130 2.29 -3.42 2.17
N ILE A 131 2.63 -3.38 0.89
CA ILE A 131 3.63 -4.25 0.28
C ILE A 131 4.99 -4.04 0.96
N SER A 132 5.38 -2.78 1.16
CA SER A 132 6.61 -2.44 1.90
C SER A 132 6.60 -2.99 3.32
N GLY A 133 5.51 -2.82 4.06
CA GLY A 133 5.35 -3.34 5.42
C GLY A 133 5.50 -4.86 5.51
N PHE A 134 4.88 -5.58 4.59
CA PHE A 134 4.98 -7.04 4.50
C PHE A 134 6.42 -7.51 4.22
N MET A 135 7.12 -6.87 3.30
CA MET A 135 8.54 -7.13 3.08
C MET A 135 9.37 -6.85 4.35
N GLY A 136 9.01 -5.81 5.11
CA GLY A 136 9.62 -5.52 6.39
C GLY A 136 9.51 -6.67 7.40
N GLN A 137 8.36 -7.34 7.45
CA GLN A 137 8.17 -8.52 8.32
C GLN A 137 9.05 -9.70 7.89
N ILE A 138 9.21 -9.94 6.58
CA ILE A 138 10.12 -10.97 6.06
C ILE A 138 11.56 -10.66 6.50
N TYR A 139 12.02 -9.42 6.35
CA TYR A 139 13.36 -9.02 6.80
C TYR A 139 13.55 -9.14 8.32
N ALA A 140 12.51 -8.83 9.10
CA ALA A 140 12.55 -8.97 10.55
C ALA A 140 12.71 -10.45 10.95
N ALA A 141 11.97 -11.35 10.31
CA ALA A 141 12.08 -12.80 10.55
C ALA A 141 13.45 -13.36 10.16
N LEU A 142 14.03 -12.86 9.07
CA LEU A 142 15.38 -13.22 8.61
C LEU A 142 16.51 -12.49 9.36
N LYS A 143 16.17 -11.70 10.41
CA LYS A 143 17.12 -10.89 11.19
C LYS A 143 17.92 -9.87 10.36
N ALA A 144 17.43 -9.52 9.17
CA ALA A 144 18.03 -8.56 8.25
C ALA A 144 17.49 -7.13 8.45
N THR A 145 17.34 -6.70 9.71
CA THR A 145 16.70 -5.42 10.10
C THR A 145 17.41 -4.18 9.55
N LYS A 146 18.71 -4.26 9.28
CA LYS A 146 19.48 -3.16 8.66
C LYS A 146 18.86 -2.72 7.31
N ILE A 147 18.34 -3.68 6.52
CA ILE A 147 17.73 -3.39 5.22
C ILE A 147 16.46 -2.56 5.41
N ILE A 148 15.67 -2.84 6.45
CA ILE A 148 14.46 -2.07 6.78
C ILE A 148 14.84 -0.62 7.05
N VAL A 149 15.86 -0.40 7.87
CA VAL A 149 16.32 0.95 8.25
C VAL A 149 16.81 1.70 7.01
N TYR A 150 17.74 1.14 6.24
CA TYR A 150 18.29 1.80 5.06
C TYR A 150 17.22 2.16 4.02
N SER A 151 16.30 1.23 3.72
CA SER A 151 15.24 1.49 2.74
C SER A 151 14.26 2.56 3.21
N THR A 152 13.90 2.55 4.51
CA THR A 152 12.97 3.55 5.07
C THR A 152 13.63 4.93 5.14
N PHE A 153 14.90 5.02 5.56
CA PHE A 153 15.62 6.31 5.59
C PHE A 153 15.81 6.90 4.20
N SER A 154 16.19 6.10 3.20
CA SER A 154 16.32 6.59 1.83
C SER A 154 14.99 7.14 1.29
N ALA A 155 13.89 6.43 1.52
CA ALA A 155 12.57 6.90 1.13
C ALA A 155 12.14 8.16 1.91
N CYS A 156 12.49 8.25 3.19
CA CYS A 156 12.21 9.42 4.03
C CYS A 156 12.97 10.65 3.53
N ILE A 157 14.26 10.54 3.26
CA ILE A 157 15.08 11.65 2.72
C ILE A 157 14.50 12.11 1.38
N LEU A 158 14.19 11.16 0.49
CA LEU A 158 13.56 11.50 -0.79
C LEU A 158 12.23 12.22 -0.58
N ASN A 159 11.37 11.74 0.32
CA ASN A 159 10.08 12.35 0.63
C ASN A 159 10.23 13.79 1.11
N VAL A 160 11.14 14.04 2.07
CA VAL A 160 11.40 15.37 2.62
C VAL A 160 11.86 16.34 1.54
N VAL A 161 12.64 15.87 0.57
CA VAL A 161 13.13 16.71 -0.54
C VAL A 161 12.03 16.97 -1.57
N ILE A 162 11.31 15.96 -2.01
CA ILE A 162 10.39 16.10 -3.16
C ILE A 162 9.03 16.69 -2.78
N VAL A 163 8.53 16.47 -1.55
CA VAL A 163 7.19 16.97 -1.15
C VAL A 163 7.05 18.47 -1.30
N PRO A 164 7.96 19.34 -0.82
CA PRO A 164 7.83 20.78 -0.99
C PRO A 164 7.76 21.20 -2.46
N PHE A 165 8.62 20.65 -3.32
CA PHE A 165 8.63 20.96 -4.75
C PHE A 165 7.34 20.54 -5.45
N PHE A 166 6.82 19.37 -5.12
CA PHE A 166 5.60 18.83 -5.73
C PHE A 166 4.36 19.58 -5.24
N VAL A 167 4.33 19.95 -3.96
CA VAL A 167 3.24 20.77 -3.39
C VAL A 167 3.20 22.13 -4.03
N LEU A 168 4.35 22.79 -4.23
CA LEU A 168 4.42 24.08 -4.92
C LEU A 168 3.93 24.02 -6.37
N ARG A 169 4.21 22.90 -7.08
CA ARG A 169 3.90 22.78 -8.51
C ARG A 169 2.48 22.28 -8.77
N TRP A 170 1.99 21.32 -7.97
CA TRP A 170 0.74 20.59 -8.22
C TRP A 170 -0.19 20.53 -7.00
N GLY A 171 0.07 21.32 -5.97
CA GLY A 171 -0.79 21.37 -4.77
C GLY A 171 -0.95 19.99 -4.10
N LEU A 172 -2.18 19.62 -3.76
CA LEU A 172 -2.51 18.35 -3.11
C LEU A 172 -2.16 17.12 -3.95
N LEU A 173 -2.33 17.19 -5.27
CA LEU A 173 -1.90 16.10 -6.17
C LEU A 173 -0.38 15.91 -6.09
N GLY A 174 0.38 17.01 -5.98
CA GLY A 174 1.82 16.96 -5.81
C GLY A 174 2.21 16.24 -4.51
N ALA A 175 1.56 16.53 -3.40
CA ALA A 175 1.80 15.87 -2.14
C ALA A 175 1.56 14.35 -2.23
N THR A 176 0.43 13.92 -2.82
CA THR A 176 0.10 12.51 -2.97
C THR A 176 1.05 11.78 -3.91
N LEU A 177 1.46 12.39 -5.03
CA LEU A 177 2.45 11.84 -5.95
C LEU A 177 3.82 11.68 -5.28
N ALA A 178 4.26 12.67 -4.50
CA ALA A 178 5.52 12.58 -3.78
C ALA A 178 5.56 11.40 -2.81
N ILE A 179 4.47 11.13 -2.09
CA ILE A 179 4.36 9.96 -1.20
C ILE A 179 4.38 8.67 -1.99
N VAL A 180 3.63 8.56 -3.10
CA VAL A 180 3.62 7.38 -3.98
C VAL A 180 5.04 7.07 -4.46
N ILE A 181 5.77 8.08 -4.94
CA ILE A 181 7.16 7.92 -5.41
C ILE A 181 8.06 7.47 -4.26
N SER A 182 7.92 8.04 -3.08
CA SER A 182 8.74 7.69 -1.91
C SER A 182 8.51 6.24 -1.46
N TYR A 183 7.25 5.79 -1.44
CA TYR A 183 6.93 4.39 -1.14
C TYR A 183 7.39 3.45 -2.25
N LEU A 184 7.30 3.84 -3.52
CA LEU A 184 7.84 3.05 -4.64
C LEU A 184 9.34 2.86 -4.49
N VAL A 185 10.09 3.91 -4.20
CA VAL A 185 11.54 3.80 -3.97
C VAL A 185 11.83 2.87 -2.79
N ASN A 186 11.06 2.97 -1.70
CA ASN A 186 11.19 2.05 -0.57
C ASN A 186 11.01 0.59 -0.99
N VAL A 187 9.93 0.28 -1.72
CA VAL A 187 9.63 -1.08 -2.20
C VAL A 187 10.70 -1.57 -3.18
N ILE A 188 11.10 -0.75 -4.15
CA ILE A 188 12.14 -1.10 -5.13
C ILE A 188 13.46 -1.43 -4.44
N MET A 189 13.90 -0.62 -3.47
CA MET A 189 15.08 -0.89 -2.67
C MET A 189 14.95 -2.22 -1.91
N ARG A 190 13.80 -2.49 -1.29
CA ARG A 190 13.53 -3.76 -0.61
C ARG A 190 13.57 -4.93 -1.58
N ILE A 191 12.92 -4.84 -2.75
CA ILE A 191 12.95 -5.91 -3.77
C ILE A 191 14.40 -6.17 -4.24
N TYR A 192 15.19 -5.14 -4.41
CA TYR A 192 16.58 -5.30 -4.82
C TYR A 192 17.43 -5.98 -3.75
N LEU A 193 17.28 -5.52 -2.50
CA LEU A 193 18.10 -6.01 -1.39
C LEU A 193 17.64 -7.40 -0.88
N ILE A 194 16.37 -7.81 -1.08
CA ILE A 194 15.90 -9.13 -0.64
C ILE A 194 16.62 -10.28 -1.35
N ARG A 195 17.04 -10.05 -2.60
CA ARG A 195 17.76 -11.05 -3.39
C ARG A 195 19.07 -11.52 -2.75
N SER A 196 19.68 -10.70 -1.90
CA SER A 196 20.88 -11.08 -1.15
C SER A 196 20.60 -12.02 0.03
N VAL A 197 19.33 -12.11 0.46
CA VAL A 197 18.91 -12.88 1.63
C VAL A 197 18.11 -14.12 1.24
N VAL A 198 17.05 -13.91 0.43
CA VAL A 198 16.14 -14.97 -0.06
C VAL A 198 15.61 -14.58 -1.44
N CYS A 199 15.49 -15.54 -2.36
CA CYS A 199 14.91 -15.30 -3.68
C CYS A 199 13.37 -15.26 -3.59
N VAL A 200 12.80 -14.06 -3.61
CA VAL A 200 11.34 -13.86 -3.69
C VAL A 200 10.95 -13.51 -5.13
N HIS A 201 10.04 -14.30 -5.69
CA HIS A 201 9.56 -14.14 -7.06
C HIS A 201 8.16 -13.52 -7.06
N PHE A 202 8.03 -12.42 -7.79
CA PHE A 202 6.71 -11.82 -8.05
C PHE A 202 6.11 -12.43 -9.32
N ASP A 203 4.84 -12.78 -9.25
CA ASP A 203 4.11 -13.23 -10.43
C ASP A 203 3.88 -12.05 -11.39
N ARG A 204 4.59 -12.12 -12.51
CA ARG A 204 4.53 -11.09 -13.55
C ARG A 204 3.11 -10.94 -14.11
N ASN A 205 2.37 -12.03 -14.24
CA ASN A 205 1.02 -12.00 -14.79
C ASN A 205 0.07 -11.25 -13.84
N THR A 206 0.17 -11.49 -12.55
CA THR A 206 -0.60 -10.76 -11.52
C THR A 206 -0.27 -9.27 -11.52
N LEU A 207 1.01 -8.90 -11.60
CA LEU A 207 1.42 -7.49 -11.65
C LEU A 207 0.92 -6.78 -12.91
N LEU A 208 1.05 -7.42 -14.08
CA LEU A 208 0.52 -6.90 -15.35
C LEU A 208 -1.00 -6.74 -15.31
N PHE A 209 -1.70 -7.75 -14.81
CA PHE A 209 -3.15 -7.69 -14.65
C PHE A 209 -3.58 -6.52 -13.76
N LEU A 210 -2.98 -6.39 -12.57
CA LEU A 210 -3.33 -5.30 -11.65
C LEU A 210 -2.98 -3.92 -12.22
N SER A 211 -1.86 -3.77 -12.94
CA SER A 211 -1.48 -2.50 -13.57
C SER A 211 -2.44 -2.09 -14.68
N VAL A 212 -2.87 -3.03 -15.53
CA VAL A 212 -3.88 -2.78 -16.57
C VAL A 212 -5.22 -2.42 -15.93
N MET A 213 -5.66 -3.19 -14.92
CA MET A 213 -6.90 -2.92 -14.20
C MET A 213 -6.86 -1.57 -13.46
N LEU A 214 -5.72 -1.18 -12.90
CA LEU A 214 -5.55 0.14 -12.28
C LEU A 214 -5.74 1.26 -13.31
N THR A 215 -5.14 1.14 -14.50
CA THR A 215 -5.28 2.14 -15.56
C THR A 215 -6.74 2.29 -16.00
N ILE A 216 -7.44 1.17 -16.22
CA ILE A 216 -8.86 1.17 -16.57
C ILE A 216 -9.70 1.76 -15.42
N SER A 217 -9.41 1.37 -14.17
CA SER A 217 -10.10 1.89 -12.98
C SER A 217 -9.95 3.39 -12.84
N LEU A 218 -8.74 3.94 -13.02
CA LEU A 218 -8.52 5.38 -12.97
C LEU A 218 -9.30 6.10 -14.08
N PHE A 219 -9.28 5.56 -15.30
CA PHE A 219 -10.05 6.12 -16.40
C PHE A 219 -11.54 6.15 -16.08
N VAL A 220 -12.13 5.03 -15.63
CA VAL A 220 -13.57 4.97 -15.27
C VAL A 220 -13.88 5.83 -14.05
N TYR A 221 -13.00 5.92 -13.07
CA TYR A 221 -13.20 6.77 -11.88
C TYR A 221 -13.40 8.23 -12.25
N TYR A 222 -12.60 8.75 -13.18
CA TYR A 222 -12.65 10.17 -13.55
C TYR A 222 -13.65 10.48 -14.67
N SER A 223 -14.01 9.52 -15.54
CA SER A 223 -14.85 9.75 -16.72
C SER A 223 -16.19 9.02 -16.70
N GLY A 224 -16.31 7.90 -15.98
CA GLY A 224 -17.42 6.95 -16.12
C GLY A 224 -18.69 7.30 -15.32
N GLY A 225 -18.72 8.39 -14.57
CA GLY A 225 -19.86 8.76 -13.74
C GLY A 225 -20.27 7.67 -12.73
N THR A 226 -21.47 7.79 -12.15
CA THR A 226 -21.96 6.85 -11.11
C THR A 226 -22.17 5.44 -11.67
N ILE A 227 -22.78 5.33 -12.87
CA ILE A 227 -23.08 4.03 -13.50
C ILE A 227 -21.79 3.28 -13.83
N GLY A 228 -20.80 3.95 -14.39
CA GLY A 228 -19.50 3.35 -14.69
C GLY A 228 -18.81 2.79 -13.44
N ASN A 229 -18.85 3.54 -12.33
CA ASN A 229 -18.29 3.07 -11.06
C ASN A 229 -19.04 1.85 -10.49
N ILE A 230 -20.37 1.79 -10.58
CA ILE A 230 -21.16 0.62 -10.15
C ILE A 230 -20.78 -0.62 -10.98
N LEU A 231 -20.76 -0.49 -12.31
CA LEU A 231 -20.40 -1.59 -13.21
C LEU A 231 -18.98 -2.10 -12.93
N MET A 232 -18.01 -1.21 -12.67
CA MET A 232 -16.65 -1.61 -12.32
C MET A 232 -16.58 -2.34 -10.97
N VAL A 233 -17.33 -1.93 -9.96
CA VAL A 233 -17.41 -2.67 -8.68
C VAL A 233 -17.91 -4.09 -8.92
N LEU A 234 -19.04 -4.25 -9.66
CA LEU A 234 -19.59 -5.58 -9.95
C LEU A 234 -18.60 -6.46 -10.73
N PHE A 235 -17.95 -5.89 -11.74
CA PHE A 235 -16.95 -6.58 -12.54
C PHE A 235 -15.75 -7.03 -11.71
N LEU A 236 -15.19 -6.14 -10.87
CA LEU A 236 -14.03 -6.47 -10.02
C LEU A 236 -14.38 -7.48 -8.92
N VAL A 237 -15.60 -7.43 -8.37
CA VAL A 237 -16.08 -8.43 -7.41
C VAL A 237 -16.21 -9.80 -8.08
N LEU A 238 -16.75 -9.89 -9.30
CA LEU A 238 -16.82 -11.14 -10.06
C LEU A 238 -15.42 -11.71 -10.32
N ILE A 239 -14.48 -10.88 -10.74
CA ILE A 239 -13.08 -11.30 -10.91
C ILE A 239 -12.51 -11.82 -9.59
N GLY A 240 -12.75 -11.13 -8.48
CA GLY A 240 -12.31 -11.56 -7.15
C GLY A 240 -12.87 -12.93 -6.79
N ILE A 241 -14.16 -13.17 -6.99
CA ILE A 241 -14.80 -14.48 -6.73
C ILE A 241 -14.14 -15.58 -7.56
N VAL A 242 -13.95 -15.36 -8.85
CA VAL A 242 -13.33 -16.35 -9.75
C VAL A 242 -11.88 -16.65 -9.34
N ARG A 243 -11.12 -15.61 -9.03
CA ARG A 243 -9.67 -15.70 -8.74
C ARG A 243 -9.38 -16.36 -7.38
N PHE A 244 -10.23 -16.11 -6.38
CA PHE A 244 -10.07 -16.69 -5.03
C PHE A 244 -10.89 -17.95 -4.79
N LYS A 245 -11.69 -18.42 -5.76
CA LYS A 245 -12.54 -19.61 -5.64
C LYS A 245 -11.80 -20.85 -5.14
N GLU A 246 -10.65 -21.15 -5.70
CA GLU A 246 -9.86 -22.34 -5.31
C GLU A 246 -9.31 -22.22 -3.89
N GLN A 247 -8.89 -21.01 -3.49
CA GLN A 247 -8.37 -20.74 -2.16
C GLN A 247 -9.47 -20.85 -1.10
N PHE A 248 -10.67 -20.33 -1.39
CA PHE A 248 -11.85 -20.51 -0.53
C PHE A 248 -12.27 -21.97 -0.42
N TYR A 249 -12.27 -22.71 -1.53
CA TYR A 249 -12.60 -24.15 -1.51
C TYR A 249 -11.65 -24.98 -0.65
N MET A 250 -10.34 -24.70 -0.71
CA MET A 250 -9.33 -25.36 0.12
C MET A 250 -9.50 -25.04 1.61
N LEU A 251 -9.88 -23.80 1.96
CA LEU A 251 -10.13 -23.39 3.36
C LEU A 251 -11.36 -24.10 3.93
N VAL A 252 -12.46 -24.17 3.18
CA VAL A 252 -13.69 -24.85 3.60
C VAL A 252 -13.47 -26.36 3.75
N LYS A 253 -12.65 -26.97 2.88
CA LYS A 253 -12.33 -28.41 2.96
C LYS A 253 -11.43 -28.76 4.16
N LYS A 254 -10.58 -27.83 4.63
CA LYS A 254 -9.76 -28.04 5.84
C LYS A 254 -10.53 -27.75 7.14
N ALA A 255 -11.63 -27.05 7.09
CA ALA A 255 -12.49 -26.75 8.24
C ALA A 255 -13.55 -27.83 8.53
N LYS A 256 -13.71 -28.79 7.62
CA LYS A 256 -14.47 -30.04 7.79
C LYS A 256 -13.51 -31.20 8.11
#